data_4c012c23baa67d768a2f04f76b4cc4e0
#
_entry.id   4c012c23baa67d768a2f04f76b4cc4e0
#
_cell.length_a   1.000
_cell.length_b   1.000
_cell.length_c   1.000
_cell.angle_alpha   90.00
_cell.angle_beta   90.00
_cell.angle_gamma   90.00
#
_symmetry.space_group_name_H-M   'P 1'
#
loop_
_entity.id
_entity.type
_entity.pdbx_description
1 polymer ?
#
loop_
_entity_poly.entity_id
_entity_poly.type
_entity_poly.pdbx_seq_one_letter_code
_entity_poly.pdbx_strand_id
1 'polypeptide(L)'
;MGDGRLCSGQAGGVPSQDRFSRSTLLFREVTAPKRRPLGASGIDVSELSLGSWRTYERIPRDAGLAVMNRARELGINFLDDARYNDETGTAPLKTGYSEVVFGELFRASGWNRDEVVLANKLWWEFWPEQDAAAELDGSLGRMKMDYIDLAYAEQPPDGLTVERIVLEVGGLISAGKIRAWGVLNWPAPMIAEAAKSCAKAGVHLPCAAQLAYSLVKRSPVEDADTVEALGAAGASVVSSFTLDGGALTGKYAQPGAQGRLSGGAEDERHAAAFRVSQELAALAQRLGTQSAPLAIAFALLNPLVASVLFGSTTPDQVSDNLKAVELAATLDADAIEQLRRVGAES
;
A
#
# COMPACT_ATOMS: atom_id res chain seq x y z
N MET A 1 -45.18 -57.19 62.64
CA MET A 1 -45.65 -56.30 63.72
C MET A 1 -44.93 -54.95 63.50
N GLY A 2 -45.72 -53.95 63.37
CA GLY A 2 -45.47 -52.51 63.64
C GLY A 2 -44.67 -51.79 62.60
N ASP A 3 -45.35 -51.13 61.77
CA ASP A 3 -45.93 -49.77 61.88
C ASP A 3 -44.85 -48.69 62.03
N GLY A 4 -44.72 -47.81 61.12
CA GLY A 4 -45.42 -46.59 61.03
C GLY A 4 -44.63 -45.39 60.64
N ARG A 5 -45.24 -44.71 59.75
CA ARG A 5 -45.31 -43.25 59.58
C ARG A 5 -44.20 -42.47 58.89
N LEU A 6 -44.61 -41.94 57.75
CA LEU A 6 -44.29 -40.73 57.04
C LEU A 6 -43.89 -39.53 57.92
N CYS A 7 -42.85 -38.81 57.51
CA CYS A 7 -42.79 -37.37 57.65
C CYS A 7 -42.14 -36.72 56.41
N SER A 8 -42.88 -35.84 55.83
CA SER A 8 -42.56 -34.95 54.75
C SER A 8 -41.46 -33.93 55.14
N GLY A 9 -40.47 -33.72 54.31
CA GLY A 9 -39.45 -32.70 54.47
C GLY A 9 -39.08 -32.13 53.11
N GLN A 10 -39.32 -30.88 52.93
CA GLN A 10 -39.28 -30.04 51.75
C GLN A 10 -37.96 -30.13 50.97
N ALA A 11 -38.14 -30.11 49.64
CA ALA A 11 -37.08 -29.93 48.66
C ALA A 11 -36.52 -28.52 48.73
N GLY A 12 -35.27 -28.38 49.11
CA GLY A 12 -34.44 -27.19 48.88
C GLY A 12 -33.90 -27.21 47.47
N GLY A 13 -34.40 -26.36 46.60
CA GLY A 13 -33.92 -26.21 45.24
C GLY A 13 -32.50 -25.64 45.23
N VAL A 14 -31.63 -26.34 44.54
CA VAL A 14 -30.31 -25.84 44.15
C VAL A 14 -30.51 -24.88 42.97
N PRO A 15 -30.07 -23.61 42.99
CA PRO A 15 -30.14 -22.75 41.84
C PRO A 15 -29.30 -23.28 40.71
N SER A 16 -29.92 -23.48 39.57
CA SER A 16 -29.32 -23.76 38.29
C SER A 16 -28.22 -22.73 37.97
N GLN A 17 -27.00 -23.18 37.79
CA GLN A 17 -25.93 -22.35 37.20
C GLN A 17 -26.35 -21.93 35.81
N ASP A 18 -26.74 -20.64 35.75
CA ASP A 18 -27.07 -19.94 34.52
C ASP A 18 -25.89 -19.94 33.54
N ARG A 19 -26.21 -20.42 32.38
CA ARG A 19 -25.96 -19.88 31.06
C ARG A 19 -24.94 -18.73 31.02
N PHE A 20 -23.67 -19.04 31.05
CA PHE A 20 -22.72 -18.25 30.32
C PHE A 20 -22.97 -18.53 28.83
N SER A 21 -23.78 -17.66 28.24
CA SER A 21 -23.86 -17.51 26.79
C SER A 21 -22.43 -17.28 26.30
N ARG A 22 -21.83 -18.30 25.72
CA ARG A 22 -20.65 -18.15 24.87
C ARG A 22 -21.10 -17.26 23.71
N SER A 23 -20.88 -15.96 23.86
CA SER A 23 -20.85 -15.05 22.75
C SER A 23 -19.82 -15.62 21.78
N THR A 24 -20.31 -16.33 20.79
CA THR A 24 -19.54 -16.71 19.61
C THR A 24 -19.17 -15.39 18.98
N LEU A 25 -17.96 -14.92 19.22
CA LEU A 25 -17.32 -13.91 18.37
C LEU A 25 -17.32 -14.53 16.99
N LEU A 26 -18.35 -14.24 16.23
CA LEU A 26 -18.36 -14.42 14.79
C LEU A 26 -17.15 -13.63 14.31
N PHE A 27 -16.08 -14.34 13.95
CA PHE A 27 -15.04 -13.79 13.10
C PHE A 27 -15.78 -13.30 11.85
N ARG A 28 -16.06 -12.00 11.78
CA ARG A 28 -16.51 -11.39 10.53
C ARG A 28 -15.42 -11.75 9.52
N GLU A 29 -15.80 -12.46 8.47
CA GLU A 29 -14.91 -12.70 7.35
C GLU A 29 -14.36 -11.34 6.91
N VAL A 30 -13.05 -11.24 6.88
CA VAL A 30 -12.38 -10.01 6.44
C VAL A 30 -12.73 -9.84 4.96
N THR A 31 -13.41 -8.76 4.63
CA THR A 31 -13.84 -8.48 3.24
C THR A 31 -12.59 -8.36 2.36
N ALA A 32 -12.49 -9.20 1.34
CA ALA A 32 -11.40 -9.11 0.38
C ALA A 32 -11.44 -7.74 -0.34
N PRO A 33 -10.29 -7.14 -0.68
CA PRO A 33 -10.24 -5.87 -1.41
C PRO A 33 -10.90 -6.04 -2.78
N LYS A 34 -11.68 -5.04 -3.17
CA LYS A 34 -12.24 -5.00 -4.53
C LYS A 34 -11.11 -4.79 -5.53
N ARG A 35 -11.39 -5.08 -6.78
CA ARG A 35 -10.52 -4.70 -7.90
C ARG A 35 -10.96 -3.36 -8.43
N ARG A 36 -9.99 -2.49 -8.70
CA ARG A 36 -10.18 -1.20 -9.36
C ARG A 36 -9.33 -1.18 -10.63
N PRO A 37 -9.83 -0.58 -11.72
CA PRO A 37 -9.03 -0.42 -12.93
C PRO A 37 -7.83 0.48 -12.66
N LEU A 38 -6.67 0.10 -13.18
CA LEU A 38 -5.47 0.91 -13.13
C LEU A 38 -5.44 1.82 -14.36
N GLY A 39 -6.11 2.97 -14.26
CA GLY A 39 -6.33 3.87 -15.38
C GLY A 39 -6.96 3.17 -16.58
N ALA A 40 -6.50 3.51 -17.78
CA ALA A 40 -6.98 2.93 -19.04
C ALA A 40 -6.18 1.71 -19.52
N SER A 41 -5.38 1.06 -18.64
CA SER A 41 -4.48 -0.03 -19.02
C SER A 41 -5.16 -1.39 -19.28
N GLY A 42 -6.40 -1.57 -18.83
CA GLY A 42 -7.06 -2.88 -18.79
C GLY A 42 -6.52 -3.82 -17.70
N ILE A 43 -5.70 -3.32 -16.79
CA ILE A 43 -5.19 -4.05 -15.62
C ILE A 43 -6.04 -3.68 -14.40
N ASP A 44 -6.55 -4.69 -13.69
CA ASP A 44 -7.29 -4.50 -12.44
C ASP A 44 -6.40 -4.83 -11.24
N VAL A 45 -6.32 -3.89 -10.30
CA VAL A 45 -5.52 -4.00 -9.07
C VAL A 45 -6.41 -4.03 -7.83
N SER A 46 -5.94 -4.68 -6.77
CA SER A 46 -6.58 -4.60 -5.46
C SER A 46 -6.49 -3.19 -4.89
N GLU A 47 -7.52 -2.75 -4.17
CA GLU A 47 -7.58 -1.44 -3.50
C GLU A 47 -6.40 -1.20 -2.54
N LEU A 48 -5.74 -2.27 -2.14
CA LEU A 48 -4.49 -2.23 -1.36
C LEU A 48 -3.37 -2.92 -2.14
N SER A 49 -2.17 -2.37 -2.04
CA SER A 49 -0.96 -2.93 -2.64
C SER A 49 0.15 -3.07 -1.60
N LEU A 50 0.91 -4.16 -1.70
CA LEU A 50 1.98 -4.48 -0.75
C LEU A 50 3.33 -4.06 -1.33
N GLY A 51 4.00 -3.13 -0.64
CA GLY A 51 5.31 -2.60 -1.02
C GLY A 51 6.45 -3.24 -0.25
N SER A 52 7.59 -3.30 -0.89
CA SER A 52 8.83 -3.88 -0.34
C SER A 52 9.77 -2.86 0.31
N TRP A 53 9.60 -1.56 0.05
CA TRP A 53 10.55 -0.54 0.51
C TRP A 53 10.81 -0.60 2.01
N ARG A 54 12.08 -0.74 2.40
CA ARG A 54 12.53 -0.85 3.78
C ARG A 54 11.77 -1.95 4.55
N THR A 55 11.52 -3.08 3.91
CA THR A 55 10.71 -4.14 4.48
C THR A 55 11.43 -5.48 4.42
N TYR A 56 11.40 -6.17 3.30
CA TYR A 56 11.81 -7.58 3.21
C TYR A 56 13.31 -7.81 3.45
N GLU A 57 14.15 -6.87 3.04
CA GLU A 57 15.60 -6.92 3.26
C GLU A 57 15.99 -6.70 4.73
N ARG A 58 15.05 -6.23 5.57
CA ARG A 58 15.24 -5.87 6.98
C ARG A 58 14.61 -6.82 7.98
N ILE A 59 13.90 -7.83 7.51
CA ILE A 59 13.24 -8.84 8.36
C ILE A 59 13.72 -10.24 7.97
N PRO A 60 13.58 -11.23 8.87
CA PRO A 60 13.86 -12.63 8.53
C PRO A 60 13.05 -13.12 7.33
N ARG A 61 13.61 -14.03 6.55
CA ARG A 61 12.96 -14.57 5.34
C ARG A 61 11.61 -15.23 5.60
N ASP A 62 11.50 -15.96 6.70
CA ASP A 62 10.27 -16.61 7.14
C ASP A 62 9.17 -15.58 7.49
N ALA A 63 9.54 -14.49 8.15
CA ALA A 63 8.62 -13.37 8.41
C ALA A 63 8.17 -12.69 7.11
N GLY A 64 9.09 -12.43 6.18
CA GLY A 64 8.78 -11.87 4.86
C GLY A 64 7.84 -12.79 4.06
N LEU A 65 8.10 -14.09 4.07
CA LEU A 65 7.25 -15.08 3.43
C LEU A 65 5.85 -15.13 4.05
N ALA A 66 5.76 -15.06 5.38
CA ALA A 66 4.48 -15.03 6.08
C ALA A 66 3.65 -13.78 5.72
N VAL A 67 4.29 -12.60 5.59
CA VAL A 67 3.65 -11.37 5.13
C VAL A 67 3.12 -11.52 3.70
N MET A 68 3.92 -12.05 2.79
CA MET A 68 3.54 -12.25 1.38
C MET A 68 2.39 -13.27 1.24
N ASN A 69 2.46 -14.39 1.96
CA ASN A 69 1.38 -15.38 2.00
C ASN A 69 0.09 -14.79 2.55
N ARG A 70 0.19 -13.97 3.61
CA ARG A 70 -0.99 -13.32 4.19
C ARG A 70 -1.65 -12.35 3.21
N ALA A 71 -0.87 -11.60 2.46
CA ALA A 71 -1.40 -10.72 1.41
C ALA A 71 -2.16 -11.52 0.34
N ARG A 72 -1.59 -12.66 -0.09
CA ARG A 72 -2.24 -13.60 -1.03
C ARG A 72 -3.57 -14.12 -0.51
N GLU A 73 -3.58 -14.65 0.72
CA GLU A 73 -4.78 -15.20 1.38
C GLU A 73 -5.91 -14.15 1.47
N LEU A 74 -5.55 -12.89 1.68
CA LEU A 74 -6.48 -11.78 1.79
C LEU A 74 -6.89 -11.19 0.43
N GLY A 75 -6.40 -11.73 -0.69
CA GLY A 75 -6.79 -11.32 -2.03
C GLY A 75 -6.10 -10.05 -2.55
N ILE A 76 -5.02 -9.60 -1.94
CA ILE A 76 -4.17 -8.54 -2.49
C ILE A 76 -3.43 -9.13 -3.69
N ASN A 77 -3.56 -8.51 -4.88
CA ASN A 77 -2.84 -8.96 -6.08
C ASN A 77 -1.80 -7.97 -6.58
N PHE A 78 -1.69 -6.80 -5.98
CA PHE A 78 -0.80 -5.76 -6.43
C PHE A 78 0.42 -5.67 -5.52
N LEU A 79 1.59 -6.00 -6.07
CA LEU A 79 2.87 -5.97 -5.40
C LEU A 79 3.77 -4.89 -6.02
N ASP A 80 4.49 -4.17 -5.20
CA ASP A 80 5.37 -3.08 -5.61
C ASP A 80 6.77 -3.31 -5.04
N ASP A 81 7.76 -3.45 -5.91
CA ASP A 81 9.17 -3.55 -5.55
C ASP A 81 10.01 -2.52 -6.33
N ALA A 82 11.27 -2.42 -6.02
CA ALA A 82 12.21 -1.61 -6.78
C ALA A 82 13.67 -1.92 -6.44
N ARG A 83 14.56 -1.43 -7.28
CA ARG A 83 15.99 -1.37 -7.04
C ARG A 83 16.32 -0.30 -6.00
N TYR A 84 16.11 -0.61 -4.73
CA TYR A 84 16.49 0.30 -3.64
C TYR A 84 17.97 0.20 -3.31
N ASN A 85 18.56 1.33 -2.92
CA ASN A 85 19.92 1.38 -2.39
C ASN A 85 19.95 0.90 -0.94
N ASP A 86 21.01 0.22 -0.54
CA ASP A 86 21.19 -0.19 0.85
C ASP A 86 21.49 1.04 1.73
N GLU A 87 20.61 1.30 2.67
CA GLU A 87 20.75 2.38 3.64
C GLU A 87 21.40 1.91 4.96
N THR A 88 21.57 0.59 5.13
CA THR A 88 22.10 0.01 6.37
C THR A 88 23.61 -0.18 6.34
N GLY A 89 24.19 -0.23 5.15
CA GLY A 89 25.59 -0.57 4.92
C GLY A 89 25.91 -2.05 5.18
N THR A 90 24.89 -2.90 5.36
CA THR A 90 25.05 -4.32 5.73
C THR A 90 24.53 -5.30 4.68
N ALA A 91 23.80 -4.83 3.68
CA ALA A 91 23.28 -5.69 2.64
C ALA A 91 24.41 -6.26 1.76
N PRO A 92 24.26 -7.48 1.24
CA PRO A 92 25.24 -8.09 0.33
C PRO A 92 25.46 -7.31 -0.96
N LEU A 93 24.45 -6.54 -1.41
CA LEU A 93 24.51 -5.65 -2.57
C LEU A 93 24.20 -4.23 -2.14
N LYS A 94 24.98 -3.27 -2.62
CA LYS A 94 24.76 -1.84 -2.37
C LYS A 94 23.45 -1.32 -2.96
N THR A 95 22.98 -1.93 -4.06
CA THR A 95 21.75 -1.56 -4.75
C THR A 95 21.02 -2.81 -5.24
N GLY A 96 19.69 -2.82 -5.16
CA GLY A 96 18.84 -3.89 -5.68
C GLY A 96 18.80 -5.17 -4.83
N TYR A 97 19.30 -5.18 -3.60
CA TYR A 97 19.17 -6.34 -2.74
C TYR A 97 17.70 -6.63 -2.37
N SER A 98 16.87 -5.62 -2.25
CA SER A 98 15.41 -5.76 -2.11
C SER A 98 14.81 -6.66 -3.18
N GLU A 99 15.19 -6.48 -4.45
CA GLU A 99 14.68 -7.26 -5.58
C GLU A 99 15.14 -8.72 -5.53
N VAL A 100 16.36 -8.99 -5.07
CA VAL A 100 16.82 -10.37 -4.83
C VAL A 100 15.94 -11.04 -3.79
N VAL A 101 15.72 -10.36 -2.66
CA VAL A 101 14.89 -10.87 -1.56
C VAL A 101 13.45 -11.06 -2.00
N PHE A 102 12.88 -10.06 -2.69
CA PHE A 102 11.53 -10.14 -3.22
C PHE A 102 11.36 -11.36 -4.13
N GLY A 103 12.26 -11.57 -5.08
CA GLY A 103 12.22 -12.71 -6.00
C GLY A 103 12.34 -14.06 -5.28
N GLU A 104 13.16 -14.16 -4.23
CA GLU A 104 13.24 -15.35 -3.37
C GLU A 104 11.90 -15.64 -2.67
N LEU A 105 11.31 -14.63 -2.03
CA LEU A 105 10.06 -14.76 -1.30
C LEU A 105 8.89 -15.06 -2.24
N PHE A 106 8.82 -14.41 -3.40
CA PHE A 106 7.79 -14.65 -4.38
C PHE A 106 7.79 -16.12 -4.85
N ARG A 107 8.94 -16.67 -5.19
CA ARG A 107 9.05 -18.09 -5.57
C ARG A 107 8.70 -19.02 -4.41
N ALA A 108 9.13 -18.71 -3.20
CA ALA A 108 8.84 -19.52 -2.02
C ALA A 108 7.36 -19.49 -1.63
N SER A 109 6.63 -18.42 -1.93
CA SER A 109 5.20 -18.30 -1.64
C SER A 109 4.33 -19.22 -2.52
N GLY A 110 4.86 -19.72 -3.64
CA GLY A 110 4.09 -20.48 -4.62
C GLY A 110 2.97 -19.67 -5.29
N TRP A 111 3.08 -18.36 -5.30
CA TRP A 111 2.14 -17.49 -6.00
C TRP A 111 2.37 -17.59 -7.51
N ASN A 112 1.31 -17.80 -8.27
CA ASN A 112 1.42 -17.82 -9.72
C ASN A 112 1.67 -16.40 -10.24
N ARG A 113 2.58 -16.25 -11.20
CA ARG A 113 2.93 -14.95 -11.77
C ARG A 113 1.73 -14.26 -12.42
N ASP A 114 0.83 -15.01 -13.04
CA ASP A 114 -0.35 -14.48 -13.73
C ASP A 114 -1.47 -14.01 -12.79
N GLU A 115 -1.41 -14.37 -11.51
CA GLU A 115 -2.38 -13.92 -10.49
C GLU A 115 -2.00 -12.56 -9.88
N VAL A 116 -0.81 -12.06 -10.20
CA VAL A 116 -0.20 -10.88 -9.57
C VAL A 116 0.04 -9.78 -10.58
N VAL A 117 -0.28 -8.56 -10.20
CA VAL A 117 0.20 -7.34 -10.84
C VAL A 117 1.46 -6.91 -10.11
N LEU A 118 2.61 -6.99 -10.79
CA LEU A 118 3.89 -6.60 -10.23
C LEU A 118 4.34 -5.26 -10.82
N ALA A 119 4.60 -4.30 -9.95
CA ALA A 119 5.22 -3.03 -10.31
C ALA A 119 6.69 -2.98 -9.90
N ASN A 120 7.47 -2.26 -10.70
CA ASN A 120 8.85 -1.88 -10.40
C ASN A 120 9.12 -0.46 -10.94
N LYS A 121 10.33 0.06 -10.75
CA LYS A 121 10.66 1.46 -11.00
C LYS A 121 11.87 1.60 -11.91
N LEU A 122 11.84 2.61 -12.78
CA LEU A 122 12.96 3.11 -13.56
C LEU A 122 13.44 4.40 -12.89
N TRP A 123 14.62 4.32 -12.26
CA TRP A 123 15.17 5.41 -11.46
C TRP A 123 16.00 6.40 -12.26
N TRP A 124 16.52 5.98 -13.45
CA TRP A 124 17.42 6.76 -14.31
C TRP A 124 18.74 7.15 -13.63
N GLU A 125 19.10 6.46 -12.52
CA GLU A 125 20.27 6.82 -11.70
C GLU A 125 21.59 6.77 -12.48
N PHE A 126 21.65 5.90 -13.50
CA PHE A 126 22.86 5.71 -14.33
C PHE A 126 22.65 6.20 -15.77
N TRP A 127 21.70 7.09 -15.99
CA TRP A 127 21.54 7.75 -17.29
C TRP A 127 22.69 8.74 -17.54
N PRO A 128 23.28 8.84 -18.77
CA PRO A 128 22.88 8.13 -20.00
C PRO A 128 23.58 6.77 -20.23
N GLU A 129 24.46 6.32 -19.34
CA GLU A 129 25.26 5.08 -19.50
C GLU A 129 24.37 3.82 -19.48
N GLN A 130 23.22 3.92 -18.82
CA GLN A 130 22.22 2.86 -18.73
C GLN A 130 20.86 3.40 -19.18
N ASP A 131 20.29 2.80 -20.24
CA ASP A 131 18.93 3.07 -20.69
C ASP A 131 17.88 2.29 -19.89
N ALA A 132 16.58 2.54 -20.16
CA ALA A 132 15.49 1.84 -19.49
C ALA A 132 15.55 0.31 -19.68
N ALA A 133 15.99 -0.16 -20.85
CA ALA A 133 16.05 -1.58 -21.13
C ALA A 133 17.12 -2.27 -20.28
N ALA A 134 18.31 -1.69 -20.19
CA ALA A 134 19.39 -2.22 -19.36
C ALA A 134 19.06 -2.12 -17.86
N GLU A 135 18.40 -1.04 -17.40
CA GLU A 135 17.98 -0.89 -16.02
C GLU A 135 16.94 -1.96 -15.64
N LEU A 136 15.90 -2.14 -16.47
CA LEU A 136 14.84 -3.13 -16.22
C LEU A 136 15.39 -4.57 -16.31
N ASP A 137 16.29 -4.86 -17.26
CA ASP A 137 16.91 -6.18 -17.37
C ASP A 137 17.71 -6.55 -16.11
N GLY A 138 18.40 -5.57 -15.54
CA GLY A 138 19.05 -5.73 -14.25
C GLY A 138 18.06 -6.09 -13.14
N SER A 139 16.92 -5.40 -13.06
CA SER A 139 15.85 -5.66 -12.09
C SER A 139 15.21 -7.04 -12.29
N LEU A 140 14.85 -7.38 -13.52
CA LEU A 140 14.30 -8.69 -13.87
C LEU A 140 15.29 -9.82 -13.53
N GLY A 141 16.57 -9.62 -13.81
CA GLY A 141 17.63 -10.57 -13.47
C GLY A 141 17.76 -10.80 -11.95
N ARG A 142 17.67 -9.74 -11.12
CA ARG A 142 17.71 -9.86 -9.66
C ARG A 142 16.47 -10.54 -9.11
N MET A 143 15.28 -10.20 -9.58
CA MET A 143 14.02 -10.82 -9.19
C MET A 143 13.85 -12.25 -9.73
N LYS A 144 14.59 -12.64 -10.79
CA LYS A 144 14.42 -13.89 -11.55
C LYS A 144 13.05 -13.97 -12.19
N MET A 145 12.65 -12.91 -12.90
CA MET A 145 11.39 -12.77 -13.63
C MET A 145 11.66 -12.38 -15.09
N ASP A 146 10.73 -12.74 -15.97
CA ASP A 146 10.82 -12.46 -17.40
C ASP A 146 10.19 -11.10 -17.76
N TYR A 147 9.21 -10.65 -16.98
CA TYR A 147 8.48 -9.39 -17.18
C TYR A 147 7.91 -8.85 -15.87
N ILE A 148 7.54 -7.57 -15.88
CA ILE A 148 6.68 -6.96 -14.88
C ILE A 148 5.40 -6.41 -15.55
N ASP A 149 4.37 -6.14 -14.76
CA ASP A 149 3.11 -5.60 -15.31
C ASP A 149 3.18 -4.09 -15.47
N LEU A 150 3.79 -3.40 -14.53
CA LEU A 150 3.83 -1.95 -14.47
C LEU A 150 5.26 -1.44 -14.17
N ALA A 151 5.79 -0.59 -15.04
CA ALA A 151 7.01 0.16 -14.76
C ALA A 151 6.64 1.60 -14.41
N TYR A 152 7.04 2.07 -13.24
CA TYR A 152 6.97 3.49 -12.90
C TYR A 152 8.25 4.20 -13.35
N ALA A 153 8.12 5.28 -14.09
CA ALA A 153 9.22 6.18 -14.39
C ALA A 153 9.34 7.25 -13.30
N GLU A 154 10.48 7.34 -12.63
CA GLU A 154 10.83 8.45 -11.73
C GLU A 154 11.05 9.74 -12.55
N GLN A 155 11.12 10.86 -11.87
CA GLN A 155 11.44 12.13 -12.51
C GLN A 155 12.78 12.05 -13.25
N PRO A 156 12.86 12.58 -14.49
CA PRO A 156 14.09 12.52 -15.26
C PRO A 156 15.22 13.34 -14.62
N PRO A 157 16.46 12.87 -14.70
CA PRO A 157 17.61 13.69 -14.43
C PRO A 157 17.83 14.71 -15.55
N ASP A 158 18.73 15.67 -15.34
CA ASP A 158 19.12 16.64 -16.35
C ASP A 158 19.54 15.95 -17.67
N GLY A 159 19.00 16.44 -18.77
CA GLY A 159 19.30 15.91 -20.11
C GLY A 159 18.39 14.78 -20.59
N LEU A 160 17.60 14.17 -19.73
CA LEU A 160 16.60 13.18 -20.11
C LEU A 160 15.23 13.87 -20.24
N THR A 161 14.69 13.95 -21.47
CA THR A 161 13.39 14.60 -21.71
C THR A 161 12.23 13.63 -21.52
N VAL A 162 11.04 14.18 -21.27
CA VAL A 162 9.80 13.39 -21.18
C VAL A 162 9.53 12.62 -22.48
N GLU A 163 9.78 13.25 -23.65
CA GLU A 163 9.65 12.54 -24.93
C GLU A 163 10.59 11.35 -25.01
N ARG A 164 11.83 11.48 -24.53
CA ARG A 164 12.78 10.34 -24.53
C ARG A 164 12.29 9.23 -23.60
N ILE A 165 11.79 9.53 -22.41
CA ILE A 165 11.19 8.53 -21.50
C ILE A 165 10.04 7.80 -22.19
N VAL A 166 9.14 8.51 -22.88
CA VAL A 166 8.04 7.90 -23.62
C VAL A 166 8.53 6.88 -24.66
N LEU A 167 9.61 7.21 -25.40
CA LEU A 167 10.19 6.27 -26.35
C LEU A 167 10.83 5.06 -25.69
N GLU A 168 11.54 5.26 -24.57
CA GLU A 168 12.15 4.19 -23.78
C GLU A 168 11.09 3.20 -23.29
N VAL A 169 10.01 3.69 -22.63
CA VAL A 169 8.96 2.81 -22.13
C VAL A 169 8.15 2.17 -23.27
N GLY A 170 7.97 2.87 -24.40
CA GLY A 170 7.38 2.29 -25.61
C GLY A 170 8.19 1.11 -26.15
N GLY A 171 9.51 1.19 -26.10
CA GLY A 171 10.42 0.09 -26.39
C GLY A 171 10.23 -1.12 -25.47
N LEU A 172 10.10 -0.88 -24.16
CA LEU A 172 9.87 -1.93 -23.16
C LEU A 172 8.52 -2.64 -23.36
N ILE A 173 7.45 -1.88 -23.66
CA ILE A 173 6.14 -2.44 -23.99
C ILE A 173 6.22 -3.30 -25.25
N SER A 174 6.86 -2.79 -26.30
CA SER A 174 7.02 -3.50 -27.58
C SER A 174 7.82 -4.79 -27.43
N ALA A 175 8.79 -4.80 -26.52
CA ALA A 175 9.61 -5.97 -26.18
C ALA A 175 8.87 -6.98 -25.26
N GLY A 176 7.66 -6.67 -24.78
CA GLY A 176 6.90 -7.50 -23.85
C GLY A 176 7.50 -7.57 -22.44
N LYS A 177 8.42 -6.67 -22.09
CA LYS A 177 9.05 -6.63 -20.76
C LYS A 177 8.18 -5.96 -19.72
N ILE A 178 7.27 -5.06 -20.15
CA ILE A 178 6.24 -4.43 -19.33
C ILE A 178 4.91 -4.46 -20.08
N ARG A 179 3.79 -4.50 -19.35
CA ARG A 179 2.45 -4.44 -19.93
C ARG A 179 1.92 -3.00 -20.00
N ALA A 180 2.26 -2.20 -19.00
CA ALA A 180 1.87 -0.81 -18.88
C ALA A 180 2.96 -0.01 -18.16
N TRP A 181 2.84 1.31 -18.18
CA TRP A 181 3.73 2.19 -17.45
C TRP A 181 2.96 3.27 -16.71
N GLY A 182 3.60 3.84 -15.72
CA GLY A 182 3.11 4.95 -14.91
C GLY A 182 4.25 5.91 -14.57
N VAL A 183 3.93 6.91 -13.77
CA VAL A 183 4.88 7.92 -13.30
C VAL A 183 5.03 7.85 -11.78
N LEU A 184 6.20 8.21 -11.26
CA LEU A 184 6.49 8.26 -9.84
C LEU A 184 6.86 9.70 -9.43
N ASN A 185 6.04 10.30 -8.55
CA ASN A 185 6.21 11.66 -8.03
C ASN A 185 6.32 12.77 -9.08
N TRP A 186 5.78 12.58 -10.28
CA TRP A 186 5.81 13.61 -11.31
C TRP A 186 4.83 14.74 -11.00
N PRO A 187 5.23 16.01 -11.19
CA PRO A 187 4.32 17.14 -11.11
C PRO A 187 3.36 17.15 -12.30
N ALA A 188 2.19 17.80 -12.13
CA ALA A 188 1.14 17.86 -13.12
C ALA A 188 1.61 18.30 -14.53
N PRO A 189 2.48 19.32 -14.71
CA PRO A 189 2.96 19.69 -16.04
C PRO A 189 3.69 18.57 -16.77
N MET A 190 4.46 17.76 -16.06
CA MET A 190 5.18 16.63 -16.66
C MET A 190 4.24 15.49 -17.06
N ILE A 191 3.19 15.21 -16.25
CA ILE A 191 2.16 14.23 -16.58
C ILE A 191 1.43 14.66 -17.86
N ALA A 192 1.07 15.93 -17.96
CA ALA A 192 0.43 16.50 -19.16
C ALA A 192 1.34 16.46 -20.40
N GLU A 193 2.65 16.70 -20.22
CA GLU A 193 3.64 16.58 -21.29
C GLU A 193 3.79 15.11 -21.75
N ALA A 194 3.80 14.17 -20.82
CA ALA A 194 3.83 12.74 -21.16
C ALA A 194 2.63 12.33 -22.02
N ALA A 195 1.43 12.78 -21.66
CA ALA A 195 0.23 12.49 -22.45
C ALA A 195 0.34 13.00 -23.89
N LYS A 196 0.86 14.23 -24.08
CA LYS A 196 1.09 14.81 -25.41
C LYS A 196 2.17 14.05 -26.19
N SER A 197 3.26 13.69 -25.53
CA SER A 197 4.38 12.97 -26.15
C SER A 197 3.97 11.55 -26.54
N CYS A 198 3.15 10.87 -25.73
CA CYS A 198 2.58 9.57 -26.06
C CYS A 198 1.69 9.63 -27.31
N ALA A 199 0.81 10.61 -27.38
CA ALA A 199 -0.06 10.79 -28.56
C ALA A 199 0.75 11.02 -29.85
N LYS A 200 1.85 11.79 -29.76
CA LYS A 200 2.76 12.04 -30.89
C LYS A 200 3.54 10.79 -31.31
N ALA A 201 3.99 9.99 -30.33
CA ALA A 201 4.83 8.81 -30.56
C ALA A 201 4.02 7.52 -30.83
N GLY A 202 2.70 7.52 -30.64
CA GLY A 202 1.87 6.31 -30.74
C GLY A 202 2.14 5.31 -29.62
N VAL A 203 2.60 5.78 -28.46
CA VAL A 203 2.87 4.98 -27.26
C VAL A 203 1.64 5.07 -26.33
N HIS A 204 1.35 4.00 -25.59
CA HIS A 204 0.30 4.00 -24.58
C HIS A 204 0.55 5.07 -23.52
N LEU A 205 -0.52 5.76 -23.11
CA LEU A 205 -0.48 6.75 -22.04
C LEU A 205 -0.05 6.13 -20.72
N PRO A 206 0.57 6.91 -19.79
CA PRO A 206 0.81 6.44 -18.44
C PRO A 206 -0.52 6.14 -17.75
N CYS A 207 -0.70 4.92 -17.26
CA CYS A 207 -1.96 4.48 -16.67
C CYS A 207 -2.06 4.74 -15.16
N ALA A 208 -0.95 5.04 -14.52
CA ALA A 208 -0.87 5.22 -13.09
C ALA A 208 0.10 6.34 -12.71
N ALA A 209 -0.22 7.05 -11.63
CA ALA A 209 0.69 7.96 -10.96
C ALA A 209 0.86 7.50 -9.51
N GLN A 210 2.06 7.04 -9.14
CA GLN A 210 2.39 6.78 -7.75
C GLN A 210 2.79 8.10 -7.10
N LEU A 211 1.92 8.62 -6.26
CA LEU A 211 2.06 9.93 -5.62
C LEU A 211 1.95 9.80 -4.10
N ALA A 212 2.69 10.63 -3.37
CA ALA A 212 2.51 10.74 -1.94
C ALA A 212 1.14 11.35 -1.63
N TYR A 213 0.28 10.56 -0.93
CA TYR A 213 -1.06 11.02 -0.57
C TYR A 213 -1.46 10.51 0.80
N SER A 214 -1.75 11.44 1.70
CA SER A 214 -2.11 11.16 3.09
C SER A 214 -2.94 12.29 3.67
N LEU A 215 -3.39 12.16 4.92
CA LEU A 215 -4.08 13.21 5.67
C LEU A 215 -3.28 14.52 5.75
N VAL A 216 -1.94 14.44 5.68
CA VAL A 216 -1.03 15.61 5.78
C VAL A 216 -0.33 15.96 4.45
N LYS A 217 -0.58 15.18 3.39
CA LYS A 217 -0.04 15.42 2.04
C LYS A 217 -1.13 15.21 1.02
N ARG A 218 -1.94 16.25 0.77
CA ARG A 218 -3.11 16.16 -0.11
C ARG A 218 -2.86 16.76 -1.48
N SER A 219 -2.13 17.86 -1.53
CA SER A 219 -1.90 18.64 -2.74
C SER A 219 -1.38 17.81 -3.93
N PRO A 220 -0.47 16.82 -3.76
CA PRO A 220 0.00 16.03 -4.90
C PRO A 220 -1.09 15.29 -5.67
N VAL A 221 -2.29 15.14 -5.07
CA VAL A 221 -3.42 14.41 -5.69
C VAL A 221 -4.66 15.29 -5.84
N GLU A 222 -4.89 16.23 -4.90
CA GLU A 222 -6.13 17.02 -4.85
C GLU A 222 -6.03 18.37 -5.59
N ASP A 223 -4.83 18.84 -5.94
CA ASP A 223 -4.66 20.07 -6.70
C ASP A 223 -5.31 19.96 -8.10
N ALA A 224 -5.99 21.00 -8.51
CA ALA A 224 -6.76 21.04 -9.77
C ALA A 224 -5.91 20.66 -10.98
N ASP A 225 -4.68 21.17 -11.08
CA ASP A 225 -3.77 20.88 -12.18
C ASP A 225 -3.40 19.39 -12.24
N THR A 226 -3.23 18.75 -11.07
CA THR A 226 -2.97 17.30 -11.01
C THR A 226 -4.19 16.50 -11.44
N VAL A 227 -5.37 16.87 -10.95
CA VAL A 227 -6.63 16.21 -11.35
C VAL A 227 -6.85 16.31 -12.85
N GLU A 228 -6.61 17.48 -13.46
CA GLU A 228 -6.70 17.68 -14.90
C GLU A 228 -5.68 16.82 -15.67
N ALA A 229 -4.41 16.84 -15.24
CA ALA A 229 -3.35 16.08 -15.90
C ALA A 229 -3.59 14.57 -15.83
N LEU A 230 -4.03 14.04 -14.68
CA LEU A 230 -4.41 12.64 -14.51
C LEU A 230 -5.60 12.26 -15.39
N GLY A 231 -6.62 13.15 -15.46
CA GLY A 231 -7.78 12.97 -16.35
C GLY A 231 -7.38 12.91 -17.83
N ALA A 232 -6.48 13.79 -18.27
CA ALA A 232 -5.98 13.81 -19.65
C ALA A 232 -5.14 12.55 -19.99
N ALA A 233 -4.41 12.01 -19.02
CA ALA A 233 -3.66 10.76 -19.16
C ALA A 233 -4.54 9.51 -19.04
N GLY A 234 -5.75 9.61 -18.50
CA GLY A 234 -6.58 8.47 -18.12
C GLY A 234 -5.91 7.64 -17.03
N ALA A 235 -5.13 8.28 -16.14
CA ALA A 235 -4.34 7.63 -15.12
C ALA A 235 -5.05 7.60 -13.76
N SER A 236 -4.89 6.50 -13.04
CA SER A 236 -5.28 6.39 -11.63
C SER A 236 -4.12 6.71 -10.69
N VAL A 237 -4.43 7.09 -9.47
CA VAL A 237 -3.44 7.27 -8.41
C VAL A 237 -3.17 5.94 -7.70
N VAL A 238 -1.89 5.64 -7.47
CA VAL A 238 -1.43 4.67 -6.48
C VAL A 238 -0.86 5.48 -5.32
N SER A 239 -1.62 5.55 -4.23
CA SER A 239 -1.26 6.36 -3.06
C SER A 239 -0.06 5.75 -2.34
N SER A 240 1.03 6.49 -2.22
CA SER A 240 2.20 6.13 -1.41
C SER A 240 2.30 7.03 -0.18
N PHE A 241 3.13 6.65 0.79
CA PHE A 241 3.33 7.39 2.05
C PHE A 241 2.04 7.69 2.84
N THR A 242 0.98 6.93 2.65
CA THR A 242 -0.34 7.17 3.26
C THR A 242 -0.30 7.19 4.80
N LEU A 243 0.62 6.44 5.41
CA LEU A 243 0.86 6.44 6.85
C LEU A 243 2.03 7.35 7.27
N ASP A 244 2.61 8.11 6.37
CA ASP A 244 3.75 9.01 6.56
C ASP A 244 4.89 8.37 7.36
N GLY A 245 5.46 7.27 6.83
CA GLY A 245 6.48 6.48 7.50
C GLY A 245 6.01 5.73 8.75
N GLY A 246 4.72 5.76 9.03
CA GLY A 246 4.07 5.20 10.22
C GLY A 246 3.78 6.25 11.31
N ALA A 247 4.06 7.53 11.09
CA ALA A 247 3.73 8.60 12.04
C ALA A 247 2.22 8.65 12.33
N LEU A 248 1.38 8.53 11.31
CA LEU A 248 -0.09 8.55 11.44
C LEU A 248 -0.67 7.32 12.16
N THR A 249 0.11 6.28 12.43
CA THR A 249 -0.38 5.13 13.22
C THR A 249 -0.56 5.45 14.71
N GLY A 250 0.02 6.53 15.18
CA GLY A 250 0.04 6.90 16.61
C GLY A 250 1.05 6.10 17.44
N LYS A 251 1.72 5.08 16.90
CA LYS A 251 2.64 4.22 17.67
C LYS A 251 3.82 4.98 18.30
N TYR A 252 4.30 6.03 17.64
CA TYR A 252 5.44 6.82 18.14
C TYR A 252 5.09 7.76 19.29
N ALA A 253 3.82 7.85 19.70
CA ALA A 253 3.44 8.49 20.96
C ALA A 253 3.90 7.69 22.18
N GLN A 254 4.25 6.42 22.02
CA GLN A 254 4.77 5.55 23.06
C GLN A 254 6.30 5.66 23.15
N PRO A 255 6.88 5.88 24.35
CA PRO A 255 8.34 5.91 24.51
C PRO A 255 8.97 4.56 24.07
N GLY A 256 10.05 4.64 23.29
CA GLY A 256 10.76 3.46 22.80
C GLY A 256 10.10 2.71 21.67
N ALA A 257 9.07 3.27 21.04
CA ALA A 257 8.42 2.65 19.88
C ALA A 257 9.43 2.38 18.76
N GLN A 258 9.37 1.16 18.20
CA GLN A 258 10.24 0.73 17.11
C GLN A 258 9.53 0.87 15.76
N GLY A 259 10.27 1.25 14.72
CA GLY A 259 9.75 1.37 13.37
C GLY A 259 10.63 2.22 12.46
N ARG A 260 10.13 2.56 11.28
CA ARG A 260 10.88 3.31 10.26
C ARG A 260 11.41 4.66 10.73
N LEU A 261 10.73 5.29 11.69
CA LEU A 261 11.09 6.58 12.29
C LEU A 261 11.76 6.42 13.66
N SER A 262 12.21 5.24 14.04
CA SER A 262 12.96 5.02 15.28
C SER A 262 14.28 5.79 15.21
N GLY A 263 14.48 6.77 16.12
CA GLY A 263 15.64 7.67 16.11
C GLY A 263 15.51 8.93 15.24
N GLY A 264 14.38 9.11 14.53
CA GLY A 264 14.08 10.26 13.68
C GLY A 264 12.68 10.84 13.89
N ALA A 265 12.03 10.52 15.01
CA ALA A 265 10.69 11.03 15.34
C ALA A 265 10.64 12.58 15.48
N GLU A 266 11.79 13.21 15.70
CA GLU A 266 11.93 14.67 15.78
C GLU A 266 12.19 15.33 14.41
N ASP A 267 12.20 14.55 13.31
CA ASP A 267 12.39 15.09 11.96
C ASP A 267 11.21 16.01 11.60
N GLU A 268 11.51 17.28 11.32
CA GLU A 268 10.53 18.29 10.93
C GLU A 268 9.62 17.83 9.77
N ARG A 269 10.13 16.96 8.90
CA ARG A 269 9.37 16.37 7.78
C ARG A 269 8.12 15.60 8.23
N HIS A 270 8.12 15.05 9.44
CA HIS A 270 7.02 14.27 9.99
C HIS A 270 6.26 15.02 11.11
N ALA A 271 6.65 16.25 11.43
CA ALA A 271 6.06 17.02 12.53
C ALA A 271 4.54 17.21 12.37
N ALA A 272 4.07 17.49 11.15
CA ALA A 272 2.65 17.60 10.85
C ALA A 272 1.92 16.27 11.12
N ALA A 273 2.48 15.15 10.64
CA ALA A 273 1.88 13.83 10.84
C ALA A 273 1.83 13.43 12.32
N PHE A 274 2.83 13.79 13.13
CA PHE A 274 2.79 13.54 14.57
C PHE A 274 1.69 14.34 15.28
N ARG A 275 1.49 15.61 14.91
CA ARG A 275 0.38 16.42 15.46
C ARG A 275 -0.96 15.83 15.08
N VAL A 276 -1.16 15.53 13.81
CA VAL A 276 -2.39 14.98 13.25
C VAL A 276 -2.70 13.57 13.78
N SER A 277 -1.67 12.79 14.14
CA SER A 277 -1.86 11.43 14.67
C SER A 277 -2.71 11.37 15.94
N GLN A 278 -2.68 12.42 16.78
CA GLN A 278 -3.49 12.49 17.99
C GLN A 278 -4.98 12.73 17.67
N GLU A 279 -5.27 13.62 16.72
CA GLU A 279 -6.62 13.89 16.25
C GLU A 279 -7.22 12.64 15.57
N LEU A 280 -6.40 11.99 14.73
CA LEU A 280 -6.78 10.75 14.07
C LEU A 280 -7.06 9.62 15.06
N ALA A 281 -6.24 9.49 16.12
CA ALA A 281 -6.44 8.49 17.16
C ALA A 281 -7.76 8.72 17.93
N ALA A 282 -8.08 9.97 18.26
CA ALA A 282 -9.32 10.32 18.91
C ALA A 282 -10.54 10.01 18.00
N LEU A 283 -10.46 10.29 16.70
CA LEU A 283 -11.51 9.95 15.75
C LEU A 283 -11.64 8.42 15.60
N ALA A 284 -10.53 7.72 15.45
CA ALA A 284 -10.52 6.25 15.33
C ALA A 284 -11.16 5.58 16.54
N GLN A 285 -10.88 6.07 17.77
CA GLN A 285 -11.50 5.57 18.98
C GLN A 285 -13.03 5.77 18.97
N ARG A 286 -13.51 6.94 18.56
CA ARG A 286 -14.97 7.21 18.46
C ARG A 286 -15.66 6.30 17.44
N LEU A 287 -14.98 5.98 16.35
CA LEU A 287 -15.47 5.10 15.28
C LEU A 287 -15.25 3.61 15.57
N GLY A 288 -14.67 3.25 16.73
CA GLY A 288 -14.40 1.85 17.10
C GLY A 288 -13.37 1.16 16.22
N THR A 289 -12.40 1.92 15.68
CA THR A 289 -11.36 1.42 14.80
C THR A 289 -9.96 1.88 15.25
N GLN A 290 -8.94 1.64 14.41
CA GLN A 290 -7.56 2.03 14.64
C GLN A 290 -7.15 3.15 13.67
N SER A 291 -6.10 3.91 14.02
CA SER A 291 -5.60 5.04 13.22
C SER A 291 -5.12 4.60 11.84
N ALA A 292 -4.38 3.49 11.73
CA ALA A 292 -3.80 3.06 10.46
C ALA A 292 -4.88 2.70 9.41
N PRO A 293 -5.86 1.82 9.70
CA PRO A 293 -6.95 1.56 8.75
C PRO A 293 -7.74 2.82 8.41
N LEU A 294 -7.96 3.73 9.37
CA LEU A 294 -8.71 4.97 9.12
C LEU A 294 -7.93 5.93 8.19
N ALA A 295 -6.60 6.06 8.36
CA ALA A 295 -5.76 6.84 7.45
C ALA A 295 -5.72 6.24 6.03
N ILE A 296 -5.71 4.92 5.91
CA ILE A 296 -5.77 4.24 4.61
C ILE A 296 -7.16 4.45 3.98
N ALA A 297 -8.24 4.35 4.77
CA ALA A 297 -9.60 4.59 4.30
C ALA A 297 -9.77 6.01 3.75
N PHE A 298 -9.14 7.03 4.37
CA PHE A 298 -9.10 8.39 3.82
C PHE A 298 -8.63 8.40 2.37
N ALA A 299 -7.51 7.74 2.07
CA ALA A 299 -6.98 7.70 0.72
C ALA A 299 -7.91 6.92 -0.25
N LEU A 300 -8.50 5.81 0.19
CA LEU A 300 -9.44 5.02 -0.60
C LEU A 300 -10.75 5.74 -0.94
N LEU A 301 -11.16 6.73 -0.13
CA LEU A 301 -12.33 7.56 -0.38
C LEU A 301 -12.14 8.55 -1.55
N ASN A 302 -10.90 8.78 -1.99
CA ASN A 302 -10.64 9.58 -3.17
C ASN A 302 -10.87 8.74 -4.43
N PRO A 303 -11.78 9.12 -5.35
CA PRO A 303 -12.12 8.33 -6.54
C PRO A 303 -10.96 8.18 -7.53
N LEU A 304 -9.95 9.03 -7.47
CA LEU A 304 -8.75 8.91 -8.31
C LEU A 304 -7.83 7.78 -7.86
N VAL A 305 -7.96 7.32 -6.59
CA VAL A 305 -7.08 6.30 -6.01
C VAL A 305 -7.55 4.90 -6.40
N ALA A 306 -6.76 4.22 -7.22
CA ALA A 306 -6.99 2.81 -7.54
C ALA A 306 -6.47 1.88 -6.45
N SER A 307 -5.34 2.21 -5.83
CA SER A 307 -4.73 1.38 -4.78
C SER A 307 -3.95 2.21 -3.78
N VAL A 308 -3.93 1.77 -2.53
CA VAL A 308 -3.08 2.34 -1.47
C VAL A 308 -1.92 1.40 -1.20
N LEU A 309 -0.70 1.90 -1.41
CA LEU A 309 0.54 1.19 -1.20
C LEU A 309 0.96 1.25 0.27
N PHE A 310 1.14 0.11 0.89
CA PHE A 310 1.63 0.00 2.26
C PHE A 310 2.74 -1.06 2.39
N GLY A 311 3.60 -0.90 3.37
CA GLY A 311 4.58 -1.91 3.76
C GLY A 311 4.21 -2.52 5.11
N SER A 312 4.42 -3.83 5.24
CA SER A 312 4.18 -4.58 6.48
C SER A 312 5.36 -5.48 6.82
N THR A 313 5.65 -5.60 8.09
CA THR A 313 6.69 -6.49 8.63
C THR A 313 6.12 -7.73 9.33
N THR A 314 4.79 -7.76 9.53
CA THR A 314 4.08 -8.90 10.14
C THR A 314 2.76 -9.17 9.40
N PRO A 315 2.26 -10.44 9.40
CA PRO A 315 0.96 -10.79 8.83
C PRO A 315 -0.22 -10.03 9.46
N ASP A 316 -0.14 -9.74 10.76
CA ASP A 316 -1.20 -9.01 11.47
C ASP A 316 -1.36 -7.59 10.94
N GLN A 317 -0.25 -6.90 10.61
CA GLN A 317 -0.30 -5.58 10.00
C GLN A 317 -1.01 -5.60 8.64
N VAL A 318 -0.82 -6.66 7.84
CA VAL A 318 -1.54 -6.81 6.56
C VAL A 318 -3.04 -6.93 6.83
N SER A 319 -3.42 -7.77 7.80
CA SER A 319 -4.82 -7.99 8.17
C SER A 319 -5.48 -6.73 8.74
N ASP A 320 -4.75 -5.98 9.56
CA ASP A 320 -5.25 -4.74 10.16
C ASP A 320 -5.44 -3.65 9.09
N ASN A 321 -4.49 -3.50 8.18
CA ASN A 321 -4.60 -2.51 7.10
C ASN A 321 -5.77 -2.81 6.15
N LEU A 322 -6.11 -4.09 5.97
CA LEU A 322 -7.24 -4.47 5.13
C LEU A 322 -8.60 -4.00 5.67
N LYS A 323 -8.72 -3.76 6.98
CA LYS A 323 -9.93 -3.17 7.58
C LYS A 323 -10.29 -1.81 6.97
N ALA A 324 -9.33 -1.12 6.36
CA ALA A 324 -9.55 0.12 5.65
C ALA A 324 -10.56 0.00 4.50
N VAL A 325 -10.60 -1.15 3.84
CA VAL A 325 -11.52 -1.42 2.72
C VAL A 325 -12.98 -1.41 3.21
N GLU A 326 -13.25 -2.08 4.33
CA GLU A 326 -14.58 -2.07 4.96
C GLU A 326 -14.94 -0.67 5.47
N LEU A 327 -13.99 0.02 6.12
CA LEU A 327 -14.20 1.40 6.59
C LEU A 327 -14.56 2.33 5.44
N ALA A 328 -13.79 2.33 4.34
CA ALA A 328 -14.08 3.18 3.20
C ALA A 328 -15.46 2.92 2.57
N ALA A 329 -15.98 1.69 2.70
CA ALA A 329 -17.29 1.31 2.18
C ALA A 329 -18.45 1.57 3.14
N THR A 330 -18.19 1.75 4.45
CA THR A 330 -19.24 1.79 5.50
C THR A 330 -19.30 3.09 6.29
N LEU A 331 -18.27 3.95 6.21
CA LEU A 331 -18.30 5.26 6.84
C LEU A 331 -19.47 6.08 6.29
N ASP A 332 -20.26 6.69 7.18
CA ASP A 332 -21.30 7.63 6.80
C ASP A 332 -20.73 9.01 6.44
N ALA A 333 -21.59 9.88 5.91
CA ALA A 333 -21.17 11.20 5.43
C ALA A 333 -20.56 12.08 6.54
N ASP A 334 -21.04 11.97 7.77
CA ASP A 334 -20.53 12.74 8.90
C ASP A 334 -19.13 12.27 9.30
N ALA A 335 -18.92 10.96 9.40
CA ALA A 335 -17.62 10.37 9.68
C ALA A 335 -16.59 10.70 8.57
N ILE A 336 -17.01 10.67 7.30
CA ILE A 336 -16.16 11.06 6.17
C ILE A 336 -15.78 12.54 6.28
N GLU A 337 -16.71 13.42 6.61
CA GLU A 337 -16.42 14.83 6.76
C GLU A 337 -15.50 15.09 7.95
N GLN A 338 -15.72 14.44 9.09
CA GLN A 338 -14.81 14.51 10.24
C GLN A 338 -13.40 14.03 9.84
N LEU A 339 -13.29 12.91 9.12
CA LEU A 339 -12.01 12.38 8.66
C LEU A 339 -11.29 13.35 7.70
N ARG A 340 -12.02 14.01 6.82
CA ARG A 340 -11.48 15.01 5.91
C ARG A 340 -10.98 16.28 6.61
N ARG A 341 -11.52 16.61 7.79
CA ARG A 341 -11.05 17.75 8.60
C ARG A 341 -9.75 17.44 9.34
N VAL A 342 -9.48 16.17 9.65
CA VAL A 342 -8.23 15.76 10.29
C VAL A 342 -7.06 16.15 9.40
N GLY A 343 -6.17 17.02 9.91
CA GLY A 343 -4.98 17.48 9.19
C GLY A 343 -5.24 18.43 8.00
N ALA A 344 -6.44 18.99 7.85
CA ALA A 344 -6.77 19.89 6.73
C ALA A 344 -6.01 21.23 6.78
N GLU A 345 -5.51 21.62 7.94
CA GLU A 345 -4.76 22.88 8.17
C GLU A 345 -3.25 22.63 8.35
N SER A 346 -2.76 21.41 8.06
CA SER A 346 -1.38 20.97 8.34
C SER A 346 -0.43 21.16 7.16
#